data_a95e8c2a2e4d8925fcde034b32ed4339
#
_entry.id   a95e8c2a2e4d8925fcde034b32ed4339
#
_cell.length_a   1.000
_cell.length_b   1.000
_cell.length_c   1.000
_cell.angle_alpha   90.00
_cell.angle_beta   90.00
_cell.angle_gamma   90.00
#
_symmetry.space_group_name_H-M   'P 1'
#
loop_
_entity.id
_entity.type
_entity.pdbx_description
1 polymer ?
#
loop_
_entity_poly.entity_id
_entity_poly.type
_entity_poly.pdbx_seq_one_letter_code
_entity_poly.pdbx_strand_id
1 'polypeptide(L)'
;MIEDAARKKTDAELRRLEREIHKAYKKAYAELDAKWKAALKTAATREKPYREALDAAMKSGDAARIRKAKRDLARVQKECTLQSKHFKRARDSIAKQLARIDRAAYDLANGRLPNVYALNFNALAGDLPTGYAYGLITPETVRNLAIKQLNLVKAAHWNVEEMNRAVLQGILQGESMDAIAARFRDVMGMNQSSAIRNARTAVTYAENQGRLDSYEKAQANGTVMVKVWASTHDSRTRESHVLLDGEEVGIDEKFSNGLKCPGDPDGIGAEVYNCRCTMGTRIIGFKRKDGSIERV
;
A
#
# COMPACT_ATOMS: atom_id res chain seq x y z
N MET A 1 -21.39 -10.82 -15.70
CA MET A 1 -19.93 -11.05 -15.55
C MET A 1 -19.75 -12.30 -14.70
N ILE A 2 -19.12 -13.35 -15.23
CA ILE A 2 -18.86 -14.58 -14.46
C ILE A 2 -17.77 -14.22 -13.45
N GLU A 3 -18.11 -14.24 -12.18
CA GLU A 3 -17.16 -14.11 -11.09
C GLU A 3 -16.30 -15.37 -11.08
N ASP A 4 -15.14 -15.32 -11.71
CA ASP A 4 -14.33 -16.51 -11.86
C ASP A 4 -13.74 -17.01 -10.51
N ALA A 5 -13.51 -18.31 -10.42
CA ALA A 5 -13.01 -18.96 -9.21
C ALA A 5 -11.62 -18.45 -8.81
N ALA A 6 -10.80 -18.04 -9.78
CA ALA A 6 -9.46 -17.50 -9.52
C ALA A 6 -9.54 -16.14 -8.81
N ARG A 7 -10.45 -15.25 -9.25
CA ARG A 7 -10.69 -13.97 -8.59
C ARG A 7 -11.16 -14.15 -7.15
N LYS A 8 -12.14 -15.05 -6.92
CA LYS A 8 -12.61 -15.34 -5.55
C LYS A 8 -11.49 -15.79 -4.62
N LYS A 9 -10.59 -16.64 -5.12
CA LYS A 9 -9.41 -17.10 -4.37
C LYS A 9 -8.42 -15.98 -4.14
N THR A 10 -8.16 -15.13 -5.15
CA THR A 10 -7.29 -13.94 -5.03
C THR A 10 -7.82 -12.97 -3.98
N ASP A 11 -9.13 -12.67 -3.99
CA ASP A 11 -9.77 -11.81 -2.99
C ASP A 11 -9.69 -12.39 -1.57
N ALA A 12 -9.83 -13.72 -1.43
CA ALA A 12 -9.68 -14.39 -0.14
C ALA A 12 -8.24 -14.29 0.39
N GLU A 13 -7.24 -14.48 -0.47
CA GLU A 13 -5.83 -14.32 -0.13
C GLU A 13 -5.50 -12.87 0.24
N LEU A 14 -6.03 -11.88 -0.50
CA LEU A 14 -5.84 -10.47 -0.18
C LEU A 14 -6.43 -10.12 1.19
N ARG A 15 -7.66 -10.53 1.46
CA ARG A 15 -8.28 -10.33 2.80
C ARG A 15 -7.49 -10.99 3.92
N ARG A 16 -6.90 -12.15 3.68
CA ARG A 16 -6.04 -12.83 4.65
C ARG A 16 -4.76 -12.04 4.88
N LEU A 17 -4.11 -11.60 3.81
CA LEU A 17 -2.89 -10.77 3.86
C LEU A 17 -3.12 -9.47 4.62
N GLU A 18 -4.22 -8.76 4.34
CA GLU A 18 -4.58 -7.52 5.04
C GLU A 18 -4.75 -7.74 6.55
N ARG A 19 -5.41 -8.85 6.95
CA ARG A 19 -5.55 -9.21 8.38
C ARG A 19 -4.20 -9.51 9.03
N GLU A 20 -3.30 -10.21 8.35
CA GLU A 20 -1.97 -10.53 8.88
C GLU A 20 -1.11 -9.28 9.03
N ILE A 21 -1.12 -8.38 8.06
CA ILE A 21 -0.46 -7.07 8.15
C ILE A 21 -1.04 -6.28 9.34
N HIS A 22 -2.36 -6.16 9.43
CA HIS A 22 -3.01 -5.48 10.54
C HIS A 22 -2.60 -6.05 11.91
N LYS A 23 -2.57 -7.38 12.05
CA LYS A 23 -2.16 -8.07 13.29
C LYS A 23 -0.71 -7.78 13.64
N ALA A 24 0.21 -7.78 12.65
CA ALA A 24 1.63 -7.48 12.86
C ALA A 24 1.82 -6.06 13.42
N TYR A 25 1.17 -5.06 12.82
CA TYR A 25 1.22 -3.68 13.30
C TYR A 25 0.57 -3.51 14.68
N LYS A 26 -0.63 -4.09 14.90
CA LYS A 26 -1.33 -4.00 16.17
C LYS A 26 -0.50 -4.54 17.34
N LYS A 27 0.20 -5.68 17.14
CA LYS A 27 1.07 -6.26 18.18
C LYS A 27 2.20 -5.31 18.57
N ALA A 28 2.78 -4.61 17.59
CA ALA A 28 3.91 -3.72 17.84
C ALA A 28 3.49 -2.34 18.37
N TYR A 29 2.29 -1.87 18.06
CA TYR A 29 1.85 -0.51 18.40
C TYR A 29 1.89 -0.20 19.88
N ALA A 30 1.41 -1.11 20.72
CA ALA A 30 1.39 -0.90 22.16
C ALA A 30 2.81 -0.70 22.74
N GLU A 31 3.77 -1.51 22.28
CA GLU A 31 5.17 -1.41 22.70
C GLU A 31 5.83 -0.11 22.21
N LEU A 32 5.58 0.25 20.95
CA LEU A 32 6.15 1.47 20.35
C LEU A 32 5.55 2.74 20.95
N ASP A 33 4.24 2.77 21.22
CA ASP A 33 3.58 3.89 21.88
C ASP A 33 4.12 4.07 23.32
N ALA A 34 4.29 2.97 24.06
CA ALA A 34 4.89 3.00 25.39
C ALA A 34 6.33 3.53 25.36
N LYS A 35 7.17 3.07 24.43
CA LYS A 35 8.54 3.57 24.26
C LYS A 35 8.58 5.04 23.87
N TRP A 36 7.68 5.49 23.01
CA TRP A 36 7.58 6.88 22.59
C TRP A 36 7.19 7.79 23.76
N LYS A 37 6.16 7.41 24.53
CA LYS A 37 5.77 8.12 25.75
C LYS A 37 6.90 8.19 26.78
N ALA A 38 7.61 7.08 26.97
CA ALA A 38 8.77 7.05 27.87
C ALA A 38 9.88 8.01 27.39
N ALA A 39 10.14 8.09 26.08
CA ALA A 39 11.11 9.03 25.51
C ALA A 39 10.73 10.52 25.73
N LEU A 40 9.43 10.82 25.78
CA LEU A 40 8.92 12.17 26.02
C LEU A 40 8.72 12.51 27.49
N LYS A 41 8.76 11.53 28.41
CA LYS A 41 8.47 11.71 29.84
C LYS A 41 9.34 12.80 30.49
N THR A 42 10.64 12.80 30.21
CA THR A 42 11.56 13.84 30.74
C THR A 42 11.22 15.23 30.19
N ALA A 43 10.82 15.30 28.91
CA ALA A 43 10.38 16.56 28.30
C ALA A 43 9.07 17.05 28.96
N ALA A 44 8.10 16.16 29.19
CA ALA A 44 6.85 16.47 29.85
C ALA A 44 7.05 17.02 31.30
N THR A 45 7.95 16.41 32.07
CA THR A 45 8.30 16.90 33.40
C THR A 45 8.94 18.29 33.36
N ARG A 46 9.87 18.53 32.43
CA ARG A 46 10.59 19.80 32.32
C ARG A 46 9.75 20.92 31.73
N GLU A 47 8.75 20.63 30.91
CA GLU A 47 7.87 21.66 30.34
C GLU A 47 6.84 22.19 31.33
N LYS A 48 6.47 21.40 32.34
CA LYS A 48 5.37 21.71 33.29
C LYS A 48 5.39 23.15 33.84
N PRO A 49 6.49 23.66 34.44
CA PRO A 49 6.50 25.03 34.96
C PRO A 49 6.35 26.09 33.89
N TYR A 50 6.84 25.83 32.68
CA TYR A 50 6.70 26.76 31.52
C TYR A 50 5.27 26.78 31.00
N ARG A 51 4.57 25.66 31.06
CA ARG A 51 3.14 25.57 30.72
C ARG A 51 2.29 26.31 31.72
N GLU A 52 2.54 26.11 33.00
CA GLU A 52 1.87 26.86 34.07
C GLU A 52 2.08 28.37 33.95
N ALA A 53 3.32 28.79 33.59
CA ALA A 53 3.64 30.20 33.31
C ALA A 53 2.89 30.72 32.06
N LEU A 54 2.72 29.93 31.04
CA LEU A 54 1.95 30.29 29.84
C LEU A 54 0.47 30.45 30.20
N ASP A 55 -0.11 29.50 30.95
CA ASP A 55 -1.49 29.55 31.38
C ASP A 55 -1.79 30.78 32.27
N ALA A 56 -0.84 31.13 33.18
CA ALA A 56 -0.92 32.34 33.97
C ALA A 56 -0.83 33.61 33.10
N ALA A 57 0.04 33.64 32.11
CA ALA A 57 0.15 34.76 31.17
C ALA A 57 -1.12 34.89 30.32
N MET A 58 -1.71 33.79 29.85
CA MET A 58 -2.98 33.81 29.12
C MET A 58 -4.12 34.38 29.94
N LYS A 59 -4.22 34.01 31.23
CA LYS A 59 -5.21 34.57 32.16
C LYS A 59 -5.03 36.06 32.38
N SER A 60 -3.82 36.58 32.40
CA SER A 60 -3.55 38.01 32.59
C SER A 60 -3.90 38.88 31.36
N GLY A 61 -4.06 38.29 30.17
CA GLY A 61 -4.28 39.01 28.93
C GLY A 61 -3.10 39.81 28.37
N ASP A 62 -1.95 39.82 29.11
CA ASP A 62 -0.75 40.58 28.70
C ASP A 62 -0.06 39.95 27.51
N ALA A 63 -0.16 40.58 26.36
CA ALA A 63 0.39 40.10 25.09
C ALA A 63 1.92 39.93 25.12
N ALA A 64 2.67 40.73 25.89
CA ALA A 64 4.12 40.63 26.00
C ALA A 64 4.51 39.39 26.83
N ARG A 65 3.84 39.19 27.97
CA ARG A 65 4.01 38.01 28.82
C ARG A 65 3.65 36.74 28.06
N ILE A 66 2.54 36.73 27.35
CA ILE A 66 2.11 35.57 26.52
C ILE A 66 3.17 35.23 25.48
N ARG A 67 3.67 36.22 24.74
CA ARG A 67 4.73 36.00 23.74
C ARG A 67 6.02 35.44 24.34
N LYS A 68 6.42 35.96 25.53
CA LYS A 68 7.61 35.47 26.25
C LYS A 68 7.39 34.02 26.70
N ALA A 69 6.29 33.71 27.37
CA ALA A 69 5.97 32.37 27.87
C ALA A 69 5.90 31.33 26.73
N LYS A 70 5.28 31.67 25.58
CA LYS A 70 5.27 30.81 24.39
C LYS A 70 6.67 30.50 23.86
N ARG A 71 7.57 31.52 23.80
CA ARG A 71 8.95 31.31 23.37
C ARG A 71 9.73 30.41 24.32
N ASP A 72 9.58 30.64 25.63
CA ASP A 72 10.30 29.88 26.67
C ASP A 72 9.82 28.42 26.69
N LEU A 73 8.52 28.17 26.57
CA LEU A 73 7.97 26.83 26.43
C LEU A 73 8.50 26.10 25.18
N ALA A 74 8.43 26.76 24.01
CA ALA A 74 8.92 26.17 22.76
C ALA A 74 10.44 25.88 22.80
N ARG A 75 11.23 26.73 23.46
CA ARG A 75 12.67 26.52 23.67
C ARG A 75 12.93 25.27 24.48
N VAL A 76 12.29 25.15 25.66
CA VAL A 76 12.47 23.99 26.55
C VAL A 76 11.99 22.68 25.87
N GLN A 77 10.89 22.74 25.15
CA GLN A 77 10.40 21.58 24.38
C GLN A 77 11.41 21.12 23.32
N LYS A 78 12.01 22.05 22.55
CA LYS A 78 13.06 21.74 21.57
C LYS A 78 14.32 21.15 22.21
N GLU A 79 14.78 21.74 23.32
CA GLU A 79 15.95 21.27 24.07
C GLU A 79 15.75 19.82 24.57
N CYS A 80 14.57 19.49 25.07
CA CYS A 80 14.27 18.16 25.62
C CYS A 80 13.95 17.11 24.54
N THR A 81 13.63 17.51 23.32
CA THR A 81 13.28 16.62 22.21
C THR A 81 14.30 16.70 21.07
N LEU A 82 14.08 17.56 20.08
CA LEU A 82 14.86 17.61 18.85
C LEU A 82 16.36 17.86 19.05
N GLN A 83 16.78 18.50 20.14
CA GLN A 83 18.18 18.73 20.50
C GLN A 83 18.73 17.68 21.46
N SER A 84 17.86 16.92 22.16
CA SER A 84 18.26 15.91 23.14
C SER A 84 18.86 14.68 22.49
N LYS A 85 20.08 14.29 22.91
CA LYS A 85 20.72 13.03 22.49
C LYS A 85 19.92 11.81 22.94
N HIS A 86 19.32 11.84 24.13
CA HIS A 86 18.48 10.75 24.65
C HIS A 86 17.24 10.55 23.78
N PHE A 87 16.53 11.63 23.50
CA PHE A 87 15.34 11.56 22.64
C PHE A 87 15.70 11.06 21.23
N LYS A 88 16.77 11.58 20.62
CA LYS A 88 17.22 11.13 19.30
C LYS A 88 17.51 9.63 19.25
N ARG A 89 18.20 9.08 20.28
CA ARG A 89 18.46 7.63 20.37
C ARG A 89 17.17 6.81 20.48
N ALA A 90 16.24 7.25 21.31
CA ALA A 90 14.95 6.58 21.48
C ALA A 90 14.14 6.60 20.17
N ARG A 91 14.03 7.76 19.53
CA ARG A 91 13.38 7.96 18.24
C ARG A 91 13.98 7.03 17.17
N ASP A 92 15.32 7.00 17.04
CA ASP A 92 16.01 6.18 16.04
C ASP A 92 15.80 4.68 16.30
N SER A 93 15.75 4.26 17.58
CA SER A 93 15.40 2.89 17.96
C SER A 93 13.98 2.52 17.55
N ILE A 94 13.02 3.42 17.77
CA ILE A 94 11.62 3.23 17.38
C ILE A 94 11.49 3.18 15.85
N ALA A 95 12.15 4.08 15.13
CA ALA A 95 12.17 4.10 13.68
C ALA A 95 12.71 2.79 13.08
N LYS A 96 13.78 2.23 13.66
CA LYS A 96 14.31 0.91 13.27
C LYS A 96 13.31 -0.22 13.48
N GLN A 97 12.53 -0.18 14.56
CA GLN A 97 11.50 -1.19 14.82
C GLN A 97 10.33 -1.05 13.84
N LEU A 98 9.89 0.18 13.52
CA LEU A 98 8.89 0.43 12.47
C LEU A 98 9.36 -0.11 11.12
N ALA A 99 10.61 0.17 10.74
CA ALA A 99 11.18 -0.35 9.49
C ALA A 99 11.20 -1.89 9.41
N ARG A 100 11.41 -2.58 10.56
CA ARG A 100 11.31 -4.04 10.62
C ARG A 100 9.89 -4.54 10.40
N ILE A 101 8.90 -3.85 10.94
CA ILE A 101 7.48 -4.20 10.76
C ILE A 101 7.07 -3.96 9.31
N ASP A 102 7.46 -2.83 8.73
CA ASP A 102 7.22 -2.50 7.32
C ASP A 102 7.86 -3.58 6.42
N ARG A 103 9.09 -4.02 6.74
CA ARG A 103 9.76 -5.09 6.01
C ARG A 103 9.03 -6.42 6.14
N ALA A 104 8.58 -6.79 7.34
CA ALA A 104 7.81 -8.01 7.54
C ALA A 104 6.48 -7.99 6.77
N ALA A 105 5.79 -6.86 6.73
CA ALA A 105 4.58 -6.69 5.92
C ALA A 105 4.87 -6.84 4.41
N TYR A 106 5.98 -6.31 3.94
CA TYR A 106 6.46 -6.49 2.58
C TYR A 106 6.75 -7.96 2.24
N ASP A 107 7.47 -8.66 3.13
CA ASP A 107 7.82 -10.07 2.92
C ASP A 107 6.56 -10.96 2.91
N LEU A 108 5.57 -10.65 3.77
CA LEU A 108 4.25 -11.31 3.76
C LEU A 108 3.54 -11.12 2.41
N ALA A 109 3.53 -9.90 1.87
CA ALA A 109 2.92 -9.62 0.57
C ALA A 109 3.65 -10.36 -0.55
N ASN A 110 4.97 -10.18 -0.66
CA ASN A 110 5.78 -10.80 -1.71
C ASN A 110 5.72 -12.34 -1.69
N GLY A 111 5.64 -12.95 -0.51
CA GLY A 111 5.52 -14.40 -0.39
C GLY A 111 4.24 -14.96 -1.03
N ARG A 112 3.22 -14.13 -1.23
CA ARG A 112 1.92 -14.55 -1.82
C ARG A 112 1.81 -14.26 -3.31
N LEU A 113 2.56 -13.29 -3.85
CA LEU A 113 2.44 -12.89 -5.24
C LEU A 113 2.63 -14.04 -6.23
N PRO A 114 3.59 -14.97 -6.06
CA PRO A 114 3.74 -16.10 -6.97
C PRO A 114 2.50 -17.00 -7.01
N ASN A 115 1.83 -17.21 -5.87
CA ASN A 115 0.60 -18.01 -5.81
C ASN A 115 -0.56 -17.33 -6.53
N VAL A 116 -0.72 -16.01 -6.32
CA VAL A 116 -1.76 -15.21 -6.98
C VAL A 116 -1.53 -15.18 -8.50
N TYR A 117 -0.31 -14.95 -8.93
CA TYR A 117 0.04 -14.94 -10.34
C TYR A 117 -0.24 -16.30 -10.98
N ALA A 118 0.31 -17.41 -10.45
CA ALA A 118 0.12 -18.75 -11.00
C ALA A 118 -1.35 -19.17 -11.05
N LEU A 119 -2.12 -18.82 -10.02
CA LEU A 119 -3.55 -19.06 -9.96
C LEU A 119 -4.27 -18.39 -11.14
N ASN A 120 -3.95 -17.14 -11.41
CA ASN A 120 -4.62 -16.35 -12.45
C ASN A 120 -4.09 -16.67 -13.86
N PHE A 121 -2.80 -17.00 -13.99
CA PHE A 121 -2.23 -17.52 -15.23
C PHE A 121 -2.91 -18.83 -15.66
N ASN A 122 -3.14 -19.73 -14.72
CA ASN A 122 -3.72 -21.05 -14.99
C ASN A 122 -5.25 -21.03 -15.19
N ALA A 123 -5.91 -19.92 -14.86
CA ALA A 123 -7.38 -19.84 -14.83
C ALA A 123 -8.02 -20.10 -16.20
N LEU A 124 -7.42 -19.59 -17.27
CA LEU A 124 -7.95 -19.76 -18.65
C LEU A 124 -7.64 -21.13 -19.25
N ALA A 125 -6.55 -21.78 -18.81
CA ALA A 125 -6.05 -22.99 -19.46
C ALA A 125 -7.07 -24.14 -19.50
N GLY A 126 -7.92 -24.24 -18.46
CA GLY A 126 -8.97 -25.27 -18.36
C GLY A 126 -10.18 -25.04 -19.27
N ASP A 127 -10.37 -23.81 -19.73
CA ASP A 127 -11.51 -23.41 -20.56
C ASP A 127 -11.20 -23.48 -22.06
N LEU A 128 -9.92 -23.71 -22.43
CA LEU A 128 -9.50 -23.79 -23.82
C LEU A 128 -9.61 -25.22 -24.37
N PRO A 129 -10.02 -25.39 -25.65
CA PRO A 129 -9.95 -26.68 -26.31
C PRO A 129 -8.50 -27.22 -26.34
N THR A 130 -8.35 -28.54 -26.27
CA THR A 130 -7.06 -29.23 -26.13
C THR A 130 -5.98 -28.76 -27.13
N GLY A 131 -6.36 -28.41 -28.36
CA GLY A 131 -5.44 -27.93 -29.39
C GLY A 131 -4.89 -26.50 -29.20
N TYR A 132 -5.50 -25.74 -28.29
CA TYR A 132 -5.19 -24.33 -28.01
C TYR A 132 -4.74 -24.10 -26.56
N ALA A 133 -4.76 -25.14 -25.73
CA ALA A 133 -4.31 -25.10 -24.35
C ALA A 133 -2.79 -24.85 -24.27
N TYR A 134 -2.36 -24.28 -23.14
CA TYR A 134 -0.95 -24.04 -22.82
C TYR A 134 -0.58 -24.72 -21.50
N GLY A 135 0.73 -24.87 -21.27
CA GLY A 135 1.23 -25.52 -20.04
C GLY A 135 0.94 -24.71 -18.78
N LEU A 136 0.45 -25.38 -17.74
CA LEU A 136 0.25 -24.79 -16.42
C LEU A 136 1.60 -24.42 -15.79
N ILE A 137 1.60 -23.39 -14.96
CA ILE A 137 2.77 -22.99 -14.18
C ILE A 137 2.52 -23.16 -12.68
N THR A 138 3.61 -23.37 -11.96
CA THR A 138 3.60 -23.44 -10.49
C THR A 138 4.05 -22.14 -9.87
N PRO A 139 3.71 -21.84 -8.61
CA PRO A 139 4.27 -20.70 -7.89
C PRO A 139 5.80 -20.70 -7.82
N GLU A 140 6.42 -21.88 -7.85
CA GLU A 140 7.89 -22.02 -7.88
C GLU A 140 8.46 -21.54 -9.21
N THR A 141 7.85 -21.93 -10.32
CA THR A 141 8.20 -21.41 -11.65
C THR A 141 8.11 -19.89 -11.67
N VAL A 142 7.05 -19.32 -11.11
CA VAL A 142 6.85 -17.86 -11.04
C VAL A 142 7.96 -17.16 -10.23
N ARG A 143 8.44 -17.76 -9.13
CA ARG A 143 9.54 -17.18 -8.35
C ARG A 143 10.83 -17.04 -9.16
N ASN A 144 11.03 -17.92 -10.13
CA ASN A 144 12.20 -17.91 -11.01
C ASN A 144 12.02 -16.95 -12.23
N LEU A 145 10.79 -16.50 -12.49
CA LEU A 145 10.55 -15.47 -13.49
C LEU A 145 10.95 -14.11 -12.90
N ALA A 146 11.69 -13.33 -13.67
CA ALA A 146 12.02 -11.94 -13.31
C ALA A 146 10.77 -11.05 -13.51
N ILE A 147 9.70 -11.32 -12.72
CA ILE A 147 8.56 -10.41 -12.66
C ILE A 147 9.09 -9.10 -12.11
N LYS A 148 8.89 -7.98 -12.83
CA LYS A 148 9.21 -6.64 -12.33
C LYS A 148 8.53 -6.49 -10.97
N GLN A 149 9.32 -6.65 -9.91
CA GLN A 149 8.80 -6.50 -8.55
C GLN A 149 8.35 -5.07 -8.40
N LEU A 150 7.12 -4.91 -7.96
CA LEU A 150 6.66 -3.63 -7.46
C LEU A 150 7.62 -3.22 -6.34
N ASN A 151 8.37 -2.14 -6.54
CA ASN A 151 9.22 -1.53 -5.53
C ASN A 151 8.34 -0.97 -4.40
N LEU A 152 7.86 -1.86 -3.52
CA LEU A 152 6.91 -1.57 -2.46
C LEU A 152 7.52 -0.84 -1.27
N VAL A 153 8.83 -0.63 -1.23
CA VAL A 153 9.49 -0.12 -0.01
C VAL A 153 10.33 1.11 -0.27
N LYS A 154 9.82 2.25 0.16
CA LYS A 154 10.61 3.44 0.56
C LYS A 154 10.18 3.88 1.97
N ALA A 155 10.28 3.01 2.99
CA ALA A 155 9.68 3.31 4.28
C ALA A 155 10.65 3.74 5.39
N ALA A 156 11.90 3.26 5.40
CA ALA A 156 12.76 3.39 6.58
C ALA A 156 13.23 4.83 6.89
N HIS A 157 13.54 5.66 5.89
CA HIS A 157 13.94 7.06 6.11
C HIS A 157 12.75 7.96 6.43
N TRP A 158 11.62 7.66 5.84
CA TRP A 158 10.40 8.45 5.99
C TRP A 158 9.91 8.49 7.44
N ASN A 159 9.98 7.39 8.17
CA ASN A 159 9.53 7.31 9.56
C ASN A 159 10.24 8.28 10.51
N VAL A 160 11.56 8.48 10.37
CA VAL A 160 12.31 9.43 11.20
C VAL A 160 11.90 10.86 10.90
N GLU A 161 11.73 11.21 9.64
CA GLU A 161 11.32 12.55 9.20
C GLU A 161 9.91 12.87 9.68
N GLU A 162 8.96 11.94 9.54
CA GLU A 162 7.58 12.12 10.01
C GLU A 162 7.51 12.25 11.54
N MET A 163 8.29 11.46 12.27
CA MET A 163 8.39 11.60 13.73
C MET A 163 8.94 12.97 14.13
N ASN A 164 9.98 13.47 13.46
CA ASN A 164 10.51 14.81 13.68
C ASN A 164 9.49 15.89 13.34
N ARG A 165 8.77 15.73 12.22
CA ARG A 165 7.73 16.66 11.78
C ARG A 165 6.59 16.72 12.80
N ALA A 166 6.12 15.57 13.30
CA ALA A 166 5.08 15.50 14.32
C ALA A 166 5.48 16.25 15.61
N VAL A 167 6.73 16.06 16.07
CA VAL A 167 7.26 16.79 17.24
C VAL A 167 7.35 18.28 16.96
N LEU A 168 7.92 18.67 15.83
CA LEU A 168 8.10 20.09 15.48
C LEU A 168 6.76 20.81 15.34
N GLN A 169 5.78 20.20 14.68
CA GLN A 169 4.45 20.78 14.52
C GLN A 169 3.76 20.97 15.88
N GLY A 170 3.83 19.96 16.78
CA GLY A 170 3.26 20.07 18.10
C GLY A 170 3.90 21.22 18.92
N ILE A 171 5.23 21.38 18.83
CA ILE A 171 5.93 22.50 19.49
C ILE A 171 5.48 23.85 18.91
N LEU A 172 5.35 23.96 17.59
CA LEU A 172 4.91 25.19 16.92
C LEU A 172 3.48 25.58 17.29
N GLN A 173 2.62 24.57 17.50
CA GLN A 173 1.22 24.74 17.91
C GLN A 173 1.08 24.96 19.44
N GLY A 174 2.18 24.84 20.18
CA GLY A 174 2.17 25.00 21.65
C GLY A 174 1.51 23.83 22.39
N GLU A 175 1.46 22.63 21.76
CA GLU A 175 0.88 21.43 22.35
C GLU A 175 1.68 20.89 23.52
N SER A 176 1.00 20.14 24.40
CA SER A 176 1.68 19.39 25.46
C SER A 176 2.47 18.21 24.92
N MET A 177 3.42 17.69 25.69
CA MET A 177 4.15 16.48 25.34
C MET A 177 3.23 15.26 25.18
N ASP A 178 2.11 15.21 25.93
CA ASP A 178 1.11 14.16 25.77
C ASP A 178 0.36 14.27 24.44
N ALA A 179 0.03 15.49 24.00
CA ALA A 179 -0.57 15.73 22.69
C ALA A 179 0.43 15.40 21.57
N ILE A 180 1.69 15.78 21.70
CA ILE A 180 2.78 15.41 20.78
C ILE A 180 2.97 13.87 20.76
N ALA A 181 2.84 13.19 21.90
CA ALA A 181 2.87 11.73 21.95
C ALA A 181 1.70 11.10 21.17
N ALA A 182 0.52 11.71 21.23
CA ALA A 182 -0.64 11.22 20.47
C ALA A 182 -0.43 11.28 18.95
N ARG A 183 0.27 12.30 18.42
CA ARG A 183 0.61 12.42 16.99
C ARG A 183 1.42 11.22 16.44
N PHE A 184 2.20 10.56 17.29
CA PHE A 184 2.94 9.37 16.89
C PHE A 184 2.03 8.20 16.47
N ARG A 185 0.83 8.09 17.08
CA ARG A 185 -0.16 7.07 16.67
C ARG A 185 -0.64 7.28 15.24
N ASP A 186 -0.75 8.54 14.82
CA ASP A 186 -1.13 8.88 13.44
C ASP A 186 -0.02 8.47 12.45
N VAL A 187 1.25 8.69 12.81
CA VAL A 187 2.41 8.24 12.00
C VAL A 187 2.38 6.71 11.85
N MET A 188 2.14 5.96 12.93
CA MET A 188 2.02 4.50 12.87
C MET A 188 0.82 4.06 12.03
N GLY A 189 -0.32 4.74 12.16
CA GLY A 189 -1.52 4.48 11.36
C GLY A 189 -1.29 4.70 9.88
N MET A 190 -0.55 5.75 9.50
CA MET A 190 -0.16 6.01 8.11
C MET A 190 0.74 4.91 7.54
N ASN A 191 1.69 4.38 8.33
CA ASN A 191 2.55 3.28 7.91
C ASN A 191 1.75 2.00 7.63
N GLN A 192 0.85 1.63 8.54
CA GLN A 192 -0.03 0.48 8.36
C GLN A 192 -0.91 0.63 7.11
N SER A 193 -1.54 1.78 6.95
CA SER A 193 -2.39 2.08 5.78
C SER A 193 -1.60 2.01 4.48
N SER A 194 -0.35 2.50 4.49
CA SER A 194 0.56 2.41 3.34
C SER A 194 0.95 0.97 3.04
N ALA A 195 1.25 0.16 4.04
CA ALA A 195 1.58 -1.26 3.86
C ALA A 195 0.41 -2.04 3.26
N ILE A 196 -0.82 -1.82 3.75
CA ILE A 196 -2.04 -2.45 3.22
C ILE A 196 -2.30 -2.00 1.78
N ARG A 197 -2.19 -0.68 1.50
CA ARG A 197 -2.34 -0.14 0.15
C ARG A 197 -1.34 -0.77 -0.83
N ASN A 198 -0.08 -0.86 -0.43
CA ASN A 198 0.98 -1.43 -1.25
C ASN A 198 0.75 -2.93 -1.49
N ALA A 199 0.37 -3.68 -0.45
CA ALA A 199 0.04 -5.10 -0.58
C ALA A 199 -1.14 -5.32 -1.55
N ARG A 200 -2.19 -4.51 -1.45
CA ARG A 200 -3.34 -4.56 -2.37
C ARG A 200 -2.92 -4.28 -3.81
N THR A 201 -2.14 -3.22 -4.02
CA THR A 201 -1.64 -2.86 -5.35
C THR A 201 -0.81 -3.98 -5.96
N ALA A 202 0.08 -4.62 -5.17
CA ALA A 202 0.89 -5.73 -5.62
C ALA A 202 0.07 -6.97 -5.99
N VAL A 203 -0.92 -7.31 -5.17
CA VAL A 203 -1.84 -8.44 -5.44
C VAL A 203 -2.65 -8.18 -6.71
N THR A 204 -3.21 -6.97 -6.88
CA THR A 204 -3.95 -6.59 -8.10
C THR A 204 -3.04 -6.69 -9.34
N TYR A 205 -1.80 -6.24 -9.26
CA TYR A 205 -0.85 -6.40 -10.36
C TYR A 205 -0.55 -7.87 -10.65
N ALA A 206 -0.21 -8.67 -9.64
CA ALA A 206 0.10 -10.09 -9.83
C ALA A 206 -1.08 -10.88 -10.42
N GLU A 207 -2.31 -10.56 -10.01
CA GLU A 207 -3.54 -11.11 -10.58
C GLU A 207 -3.62 -10.81 -12.08
N ASN A 208 -3.58 -9.53 -12.42
CA ASN A 208 -3.83 -9.09 -13.79
C ASN A 208 -2.65 -9.37 -14.74
N GLN A 209 -1.41 -9.34 -14.23
CA GLN A 209 -0.25 -9.75 -15.03
C GLN A 209 -0.32 -11.26 -15.33
N GLY A 210 -0.70 -12.10 -14.35
CA GLY A 210 -0.89 -13.52 -14.60
C GLY A 210 -1.95 -13.79 -15.68
N ARG A 211 -3.06 -13.05 -15.65
CA ARG A 211 -4.10 -13.12 -16.70
C ARG A 211 -3.57 -12.65 -18.05
N LEU A 212 -2.88 -11.51 -18.11
CA LEU A 212 -2.33 -10.97 -19.35
C LEU A 212 -1.38 -11.97 -20.02
N ASP A 213 -0.43 -12.51 -19.24
CA ASP A 213 0.55 -13.48 -19.77
C ASP A 213 -0.14 -14.77 -20.24
N SER A 214 -1.25 -15.17 -19.58
CA SER A 214 -2.06 -16.31 -20.02
C SER A 214 -2.76 -16.04 -21.35
N TYR A 215 -3.28 -14.83 -21.54
CA TYR A 215 -3.92 -14.41 -22.80
C TYR A 215 -2.92 -14.36 -23.95
N GLU A 216 -1.73 -13.82 -23.71
CA GLU A 216 -0.63 -13.84 -24.68
C GLU A 216 -0.25 -15.26 -25.09
N LYS A 217 -0.19 -16.20 -24.12
CA LYS A 217 0.08 -17.62 -24.41
C LYS A 217 -1.03 -18.28 -25.23
N ALA A 218 -2.29 -18.03 -24.86
CA ALA A 218 -3.43 -18.56 -25.61
C ALA A 218 -3.46 -18.00 -27.05
N GLN A 219 -3.18 -16.69 -27.21
CA GLN A 219 -3.09 -16.04 -28.52
C GLN A 219 -1.95 -16.62 -29.37
N ALA A 220 -0.78 -16.88 -28.78
CA ALA A 220 0.33 -17.53 -29.45
C ALA A 220 -0.03 -18.95 -29.91
N ASN A 221 -0.93 -19.65 -29.21
CA ASN A 221 -1.44 -20.97 -29.58
C ASN A 221 -2.63 -20.92 -30.57
N GLY A 222 -2.98 -19.72 -31.07
CA GLY A 222 -4.00 -19.54 -32.10
C GLY A 222 -5.40 -19.20 -31.57
N THR A 223 -5.58 -18.94 -30.27
CA THR A 223 -6.84 -18.39 -29.77
C THR A 223 -6.95 -16.91 -30.18
N VAL A 224 -8.10 -16.52 -30.74
CA VAL A 224 -8.42 -15.14 -31.09
C VAL A 224 -9.32 -14.56 -30.02
N MET A 225 -8.85 -13.53 -29.31
CA MET A 225 -9.56 -12.97 -28.17
C MET A 225 -9.27 -11.48 -27.96
N VAL A 226 -10.10 -10.84 -27.16
CA VAL A 226 -9.88 -9.49 -26.61
C VAL A 226 -9.83 -9.58 -25.10
N LYS A 227 -9.12 -8.64 -24.48
CA LYS A 227 -9.19 -8.44 -23.03
C LYS A 227 -10.23 -7.38 -22.70
N VAL A 228 -10.87 -7.53 -21.55
CA VAL A 228 -12.01 -6.73 -21.12
C VAL A 228 -11.73 -6.17 -19.72
N TRP A 229 -11.83 -4.84 -19.54
CA TRP A 229 -11.72 -4.24 -18.21
C TRP A 229 -12.95 -4.59 -17.38
N ALA A 230 -12.72 -5.00 -16.14
CA ALA A 230 -13.79 -5.31 -15.19
C ALA A 230 -13.61 -4.48 -13.91
N SER A 231 -14.43 -3.47 -13.75
CA SER A 231 -14.39 -2.59 -12.58
C SER A 231 -14.97 -3.25 -11.34
N THR A 232 -14.49 -2.82 -10.18
CA THR A 232 -15.17 -3.14 -8.91
C THR A 232 -16.32 -2.17 -8.71
N HIS A 233 -17.56 -2.65 -8.76
CA HIS A 233 -18.78 -1.83 -8.68
C HIS A 233 -19.09 -1.41 -7.23
N ASP A 234 -18.26 -0.54 -6.63
CA ASP A 234 -18.51 0.03 -5.31
C ASP A 234 -18.18 1.53 -5.25
N SER A 235 -18.60 2.19 -4.17
CA SER A 235 -18.43 3.64 -3.96
C SER A 235 -16.96 4.11 -3.86
N ARG A 236 -15.99 3.19 -3.83
CA ARG A 236 -14.56 3.50 -3.78
C ARG A 236 -13.86 3.31 -5.13
N THR A 237 -14.60 2.85 -6.14
CA THR A 237 -14.07 2.75 -7.51
C THR A 237 -13.94 4.14 -8.10
N ARG A 238 -12.79 4.45 -8.70
CA ARG A 238 -12.55 5.74 -9.36
C ARG A 238 -13.50 5.92 -10.53
N GLU A 239 -13.91 7.15 -10.78
CA GLU A 239 -14.74 7.48 -11.93
C GLU A 239 -14.08 7.06 -13.26
N SER A 240 -12.77 7.34 -13.42
CA SER A 240 -11.98 6.87 -14.57
C SER A 240 -12.08 5.36 -14.78
N HIS A 241 -12.08 4.56 -13.71
CA HIS A 241 -12.20 3.11 -13.82
C HIS A 241 -13.64 2.62 -14.04
N VAL A 242 -14.63 3.37 -13.56
CA VAL A 242 -16.05 3.07 -13.85
C VAL A 242 -16.33 3.24 -15.35
N LEU A 243 -15.76 4.28 -15.98
CA LEU A 243 -15.89 4.52 -17.41
C LEU A 243 -15.22 3.44 -18.28
N LEU A 244 -14.21 2.76 -17.76
CA LEU A 244 -13.53 1.64 -18.44
C LEU A 244 -14.30 0.33 -18.36
N ASP A 245 -15.32 0.22 -17.52
CA ASP A 245 -16.00 -1.05 -17.30
C ASP A 245 -16.59 -1.60 -18.58
N GLY A 246 -16.19 -2.81 -18.95
CA GLY A 246 -16.58 -3.44 -20.20
C GLY A 246 -15.78 -2.98 -21.43
N GLU A 247 -14.80 -2.09 -21.32
CA GLU A 247 -13.94 -1.73 -22.43
C GLU A 247 -13.17 -2.95 -22.94
N GLU A 248 -13.25 -3.19 -24.25
CA GLU A 248 -12.60 -4.30 -24.95
C GLU A 248 -11.46 -3.78 -25.81
N VAL A 249 -10.27 -4.36 -25.67
CA VAL A 249 -9.11 -4.04 -26.50
C VAL A 249 -8.34 -5.31 -26.88
N GLY A 250 -7.52 -5.24 -27.92
CA GLY A 250 -6.60 -6.33 -28.28
C GLY A 250 -5.64 -6.67 -27.13
N ILE A 251 -5.14 -7.90 -27.11
CA ILE A 251 -4.27 -8.35 -26.00
C ILE A 251 -3.03 -7.45 -25.86
N ASP A 252 -2.45 -7.04 -26.98
CA ASP A 252 -1.24 -6.20 -27.04
C ASP A 252 -1.54 -4.69 -26.86
N GLU A 253 -2.81 -4.29 -26.94
CA GLU A 253 -3.22 -2.89 -26.85
C GLU A 253 -3.34 -2.42 -25.39
N LYS A 254 -3.36 -1.11 -25.19
CA LYS A 254 -3.64 -0.49 -23.90
C LYS A 254 -5.11 -0.08 -23.83
N PHE A 255 -5.68 -0.14 -22.65
CA PHE A 255 -6.98 0.48 -22.37
C PHE A 255 -6.91 2.02 -22.53
N SER A 256 -8.05 2.67 -22.67
CA SER A 256 -8.14 4.12 -22.92
C SER A 256 -7.47 4.99 -21.85
N ASN A 257 -7.30 4.47 -20.62
CA ASN A 257 -6.52 5.10 -19.55
C ASN A 257 -4.99 4.90 -19.67
N GLY A 258 -4.51 4.29 -20.73
CA GLY A 258 -3.09 4.08 -21.00
C GLY A 258 -2.45 2.87 -20.29
N LEU A 259 -3.22 2.09 -19.51
CA LEU A 259 -2.73 0.89 -18.81
C LEU A 259 -2.86 -0.36 -19.67
N LYS A 260 -1.92 -1.29 -19.54
CA LYS A 260 -2.01 -2.63 -20.16
C LYS A 260 -2.99 -3.54 -19.42
N CYS A 261 -3.08 -3.37 -18.10
CA CYS A 261 -3.95 -4.12 -17.22
C CYS A 261 -4.23 -3.33 -15.93
N PRO A 262 -5.25 -3.67 -15.13
CA PRO A 262 -5.44 -3.09 -13.81
C PRO A 262 -4.21 -3.32 -12.92
N GLY A 263 -3.70 -2.24 -12.32
CA GLY A 263 -2.51 -2.30 -11.47
C GLY A 263 -1.18 -2.26 -12.22
N ASP A 264 -1.17 -1.96 -13.53
CA ASP A 264 0.04 -1.82 -14.35
C ASP A 264 1.07 -0.88 -13.68
N PRO A 265 2.30 -1.36 -13.34
CA PRO A 265 3.30 -0.56 -12.64
C PRO A 265 3.86 0.60 -13.50
N ASP A 266 3.69 0.55 -14.82
CA ASP A 266 4.10 1.62 -15.74
C ASP A 266 3.07 2.78 -15.77
N GLY A 267 1.93 2.62 -15.11
CA GLY A 267 0.88 3.64 -15.00
C GLY A 267 1.16 4.70 -13.95
N ILE A 268 0.42 5.81 -14.03
CA ILE A 268 0.50 6.86 -13.02
C ILE A 268 -0.10 6.38 -11.69
N GLY A 269 0.47 6.82 -10.56
CA GLY A 269 0.05 6.34 -9.24
C GLY A 269 -1.44 6.58 -8.94
N ALA A 270 -2.04 7.63 -9.51
CA ALA A 270 -3.46 7.94 -9.38
C ALA A 270 -4.36 6.82 -9.95
N GLU A 271 -3.93 6.13 -11.01
CA GLU A 271 -4.67 5.04 -11.64
C GLU A 271 -4.34 3.67 -11.02
N VAL A 272 -3.13 3.50 -10.48
CA VAL A 272 -2.57 2.20 -10.09
C VAL A 272 -2.79 1.89 -8.61
N TYR A 273 -2.42 2.84 -7.70
CA TYR A 273 -2.46 2.56 -6.26
C TYR A 273 -3.87 2.24 -5.77
N ASN A 274 -3.96 1.15 -4.97
CA ASN A 274 -5.20 0.72 -4.33
C ASN A 274 -6.33 0.35 -5.32
N CYS A 275 -5.99 0.08 -6.58
CA CYS A 275 -6.91 -0.45 -7.56
C CYS A 275 -7.39 -1.85 -7.14
N ARG A 276 -8.67 -2.17 -7.44
CA ARG A 276 -9.31 -3.45 -7.17
C ARG A 276 -10.02 -4.01 -8.40
N CYS A 277 -9.81 -3.36 -9.54
CA CYS A 277 -10.32 -3.84 -10.81
C CYS A 277 -9.57 -5.08 -11.25
N THR A 278 -10.19 -5.88 -12.08
CA THR A 278 -9.58 -7.03 -12.76
C THR A 278 -9.81 -6.92 -14.25
N MET A 279 -9.25 -7.80 -15.02
CA MET A 279 -9.65 -7.97 -16.42
C MET A 279 -10.13 -9.38 -16.68
N GLY A 280 -11.09 -9.48 -17.59
CA GLY A 280 -11.52 -10.72 -18.20
C GLY A 280 -11.03 -10.83 -19.63
N THR A 281 -11.50 -11.86 -20.33
CA THR A 281 -11.32 -12.03 -21.77
C THR A 281 -12.61 -12.47 -22.42
N ARG A 282 -12.76 -12.13 -23.71
CA ARG A 282 -13.80 -12.68 -24.58
C ARG A 282 -13.12 -13.37 -25.75
N ILE A 283 -13.31 -14.67 -25.87
CA ILE A 283 -12.83 -15.48 -26.98
C ILE A 283 -13.72 -15.17 -28.21
N ILE A 284 -13.09 -14.85 -29.34
CA ILE A 284 -13.75 -14.57 -30.61
C ILE A 284 -13.76 -15.82 -31.48
N GLY A 285 -12.72 -16.66 -31.37
CA GLY A 285 -12.59 -17.89 -32.16
C GLY A 285 -11.20 -18.48 -32.07
N PHE A 286 -10.93 -19.43 -32.95
CA PHE A 286 -9.68 -20.19 -33.01
C PHE A 286 -9.13 -20.20 -34.42
N LYS A 287 -7.81 -19.98 -34.61
CA LYS A 287 -7.13 -20.10 -35.89
C LYS A 287 -6.96 -21.57 -36.27
N ARG A 288 -7.44 -21.92 -37.42
CA ARG A 288 -7.22 -23.24 -38.03
C ARG A 288 -5.84 -23.31 -38.69
N LYS A 289 -5.41 -24.53 -39.08
CA LYS A 289 -4.13 -24.75 -39.76
C LYS A 289 -4.04 -24.04 -41.12
N ASP A 290 -5.16 -23.82 -41.76
CA ASP A 290 -5.28 -23.08 -43.05
C ASP A 290 -5.28 -21.55 -42.87
N GLY A 291 -5.19 -21.06 -41.66
CA GLY A 291 -5.21 -19.63 -41.31
C GLY A 291 -6.61 -19.04 -41.15
N SER A 292 -7.69 -19.77 -41.42
CA SER A 292 -9.06 -19.32 -41.20
C SER A 292 -9.38 -19.25 -39.70
N ILE A 293 -10.36 -18.43 -39.32
CA ILE A 293 -10.82 -18.30 -37.92
C ILE A 293 -12.19 -19.01 -37.78
N GLU A 294 -12.22 -20.03 -36.94
CA GLU A 294 -13.45 -20.62 -36.49
C GLU A 294 -14.00 -19.78 -35.33
N ARG A 295 -15.10 -19.07 -35.58
CA ARG A 295 -15.76 -18.24 -34.55
C ARG A 295 -16.56 -19.09 -33.56
N VAL A 296 -16.56 -18.69 -32.31
CA VAL A 296 -17.38 -19.28 -31.24
C VAL A 296 -18.53 -18.38 -30.87
#